data_c43aac96b65904b24ec673c868aa6113
#
_entry.id   c43aac96b65904b24ec673c868aa6113
#
_cell.length_a   1.000
_cell.length_b   1.000
_cell.length_c   1.000
_cell.angle_alpha   90.00
_cell.angle_beta   90.00
_cell.angle_gamma   90.00
#
_symmetry.space_group_name_H-M   'P 1'
#
loop_
_entity.id
_entity.type
_entity.pdbx_description
1 polymer ?
#
loop_
_entity_poly.entity_id
_entity_poly.type
_entity_poly.pdbx_seq_one_letter_code
_entity_poly.pdbx_strand_id
1 'polypeptide(L)'
;YPIPADWCDLHPLVTHQPLPLNVENQFSFAADDIGPDTDLVMMNYPHNPSGQIATTDWLNDICAYCQEHDIRLFNDAAYISLSHTEESSLLSDVAPNYPDLSWSEGFTAAKLIGNGTGWHVGALAGSSDFINDVKIIKGKADAGLVPPMAAGALSALETDREGIETVRALYERRLNFLVDLFSDCGLRPAHRPRAGFFTLWEAPNEAFGEKITSGADFNFKMIDEVGLVGVHFSNFIRYAVCADVEKMATGLETALRQASLKYI
;
A
#
# COMPACT_ATOMS: atom_id res chain seq x y z
N TYR A 1 2.45 5.29 -3.11
CA TYR A 1 3.91 5.22 -3.04
C TYR A 1 4.50 6.12 -4.11
N PRO A 2 5.37 7.10 -3.79
CA PRO A 2 5.71 8.19 -4.71
C PRO A 2 6.64 7.78 -5.86
N ILE A 3 7.49 6.79 -5.69
CA ILE A 3 8.57 6.48 -6.65
C ILE A 3 8.11 6.28 -8.10
N PRO A 4 7.01 5.57 -8.42
CA PRO A 4 6.56 5.49 -9.81
C PRO A 4 6.18 6.84 -10.41
N ALA A 5 5.50 7.70 -9.64
CA ALA A 5 5.17 9.07 -10.07
C ALA A 5 6.42 9.92 -10.28
N ASP A 6 7.36 9.90 -9.32
CA ASP A 6 8.63 10.62 -9.41
C ASP A 6 9.44 10.21 -10.65
N TRP A 7 9.41 8.91 -11.02
CA TRP A 7 10.05 8.42 -12.24
C TRP A 7 9.38 8.95 -13.51
N CYS A 8 8.05 9.01 -13.54
CA CYS A 8 7.32 9.59 -14.66
C CYS A 8 7.70 11.06 -14.84
N ASP A 9 7.75 11.82 -13.77
CA ASP A 9 8.13 13.25 -13.79
C ASP A 9 9.56 13.49 -14.28
N LEU A 10 10.45 12.51 -14.09
CA LEU A 10 11.82 12.59 -14.58
C LEU A 10 11.98 12.17 -16.05
N HIS A 11 10.96 11.54 -16.66
CA HIS A 11 11.05 10.99 -17.99
C HIS A 11 10.29 11.85 -19.02
N PRO A 12 10.95 12.49 -20.01
CA PRO A 12 10.33 13.50 -20.87
C PRO A 12 9.26 12.96 -21.84
N LEU A 13 9.16 11.64 -21.98
CA LEU A 13 8.20 10.97 -22.88
C LEU A 13 7.02 10.32 -22.12
N VAL A 14 6.95 10.50 -20.81
CA VAL A 14 5.89 9.90 -19.97
C VAL A 14 5.09 11.02 -19.33
N THR A 15 3.77 10.90 -19.40
CA THR A 15 2.84 11.79 -18.68
C THR A 15 2.23 11.00 -17.54
N HIS A 16 2.37 11.50 -16.31
CA HIS A 16 1.74 10.93 -15.13
C HIS A 16 0.34 11.53 -14.94
N GLN A 17 -0.65 10.68 -14.88
CA GLN A 17 -2.03 11.05 -14.55
C GLN A 17 -2.46 10.31 -13.28
N PRO A 18 -2.59 11.00 -12.14
CA PRO A 18 -3.02 10.35 -10.90
C PRO A 18 -4.49 9.96 -10.97
N LEU A 19 -4.80 8.72 -10.57
CA LEU A 19 -6.16 8.26 -10.36
C LEU A 19 -6.70 8.79 -9.03
N PRO A 20 -8.00 9.12 -8.93
CA PRO A 20 -8.57 9.66 -7.70
C PRO A 20 -8.65 8.59 -6.62
N LEU A 21 -7.90 8.77 -5.53
CA LEU A 21 -7.96 7.93 -4.34
C LEU A 21 -8.20 8.81 -3.12
N ASN A 22 -9.39 8.71 -2.55
CA ASN A 22 -9.85 9.57 -1.45
C ASN A 22 -10.77 8.78 -0.49
N VAL A 23 -11.25 9.45 0.55
CA VAL A 23 -12.13 8.85 1.57
C VAL A 23 -13.49 8.48 0.98
N GLU A 24 -14.02 9.32 0.07
CA GLU A 24 -15.35 9.14 -0.52
C GLU A 24 -15.44 7.89 -1.38
N ASN A 25 -14.38 7.58 -2.14
CA ASN A 25 -14.31 6.35 -2.93
C ASN A 25 -13.59 5.20 -2.20
N GLN A 26 -13.34 5.36 -0.89
CA GLN A 26 -12.67 4.37 -0.05
C GLN A 26 -11.30 3.93 -0.61
N PHE A 27 -10.60 4.82 -1.27
CA PHE A 27 -9.31 4.56 -1.93
C PHE A 27 -9.37 3.47 -3.01
N SER A 28 -10.50 3.37 -3.72
CA SER A 28 -10.68 2.55 -4.93
C SER A 28 -11.19 3.45 -6.06
N PHE A 29 -10.49 3.47 -7.18
CA PHE A 29 -10.92 4.20 -8.38
C PHE A 29 -11.91 3.37 -9.20
N ALA A 30 -12.73 4.02 -10.01
CA ALA A 30 -13.60 3.35 -10.98
C ALA A 30 -12.89 3.19 -12.34
N ALA A 31 -13.33 2.23 -13.15
CA ALA A 31 -12.78 2.05 -14.50
C ALA A 31 -12.93 3.33 -15.35
N ASP A 32 -14.03 4.05 -15.21
CA ASP A 32 -14.30 5.33 -15.90
C ASP A 32 -13.36 6.49 -15.47
N ASP A 33 -12.64 6.33 -14.36
CA ASP A 33 -11.63 7.31 -13.95
C ASP A 33 -10.33 7.19 -14.78
N ILE A 34 -10.16 6.10 -15.52
CA ILE A 34 -9.01 5.86 -16.37
C ILE A 34 -9.18 6.66 -17.66
N GLY A 35 -8.24 7.57 -17.91
CA GLY A 35 -8.29 8.41 -19.13
C GLY A 35 -8.15 7.59 -20.41
N PRO A 36 -8.79 8.03 -21.51
CA PRO A 36 -8.81 7.29 -22.79
C PRO A 36 -7.43 7.17 -23.48
N ASP A 37 -6.50 8.08 -23.13
CA ASP A 37 -5.14 8.12 -23.70
C ASP A 37 -4.11 7.43 -22.76
N THR A 38 -4.58 6.53 -21.87
CA THR A 38 -3.73 5.82 -20.93
C THR A 38 -3.08 4.61 -21.61
N ASP A 39 -1.75 4.50 -21.56
CA ASP A 39 -1.02 3.32 -22.05
C ASP A 39 -0.84 2.24 -20.96
N LEU A 40 -0.73 2.67 -19.69
CA LEU A 40 -0.46 1.80 -18.55
C LEU A 40 -1.14 2.31 -17.29
N VAL A 41 -1.94 1.47 -16.66
CA VAL A 41 -2.41 1.67 -15.29
C VAL A 41 -1.44 0.98 -14.32
N MET A 42 -0.84 1.75 -13.41
CA MET A 42 -0.06 1.23 -12.29
C MET A 42 -0.84 1.42 -11.01
N MET A 43 -1.18 0.35 -10.36
CA MET A 43 -1.90 0.36 -9.09
C MET A 43 -1.12 -0.38 -7.99
N ASN A 44 -1.51 -0.18 -6.73
CA ASN A 44 -0.91 -0.88 -5.59
C ASN A 44 -2.03 -1.37 -4.67
N TYR A 45 -2.37 -2.65 -4.80
CA TYR A 45 -3.35 -3.30 -3.92
C TYR A 45 -2.84 -4.67 -3.45
N PRO A 46 -2.93 -4.94 -2.14
CA PRO A 46 -3.45 -4.07 -1.07
C PRO A 46 -2.71 -2.75 -0.95
N HIS A 47 -3.48 -1.67 -0.75
CA HIS A 47 -3.03 -0.29 -0.94
C HIS A 47 -2.21 0.25 0.22
N ASN A 48 -1.05 0.80 -0.07
CA ASN A 48 -0.28 1.63 0.84
C ASN A 48 -0.51 3.11 0.48
N PRO A 49 -1.10 3.93 1.36
CA PRO A 49 -1.13 3.77 2.82
C PRO A 49 -2.46 3.34 3.44
N SER A 50 -3.57 3.25 2.71
CA SER A 50 -4.90 3.10 3.32
C SER A 50 -5.20 1.70 3.87
N GLY A 51 -4.52 0.65 3.38
CA GLY A 51 -4.86 -0.73 3.68
C GLY A 51 -6.13 -1.23 2.96
N GLN A 52 -6.61 -0.50 1.93
CA GLN A 52 -7.68 -0.97 1.07
C GLN A 52 -7.22 -2.17 0.24
N ILE A 53 -8.14 -3.09 -0.02
CA ILE A 53 -7.91 -4.30 -0.80
C ILE A 53 -8.51 -4.20 -2.21
N ALA A 54 -8.00 -4.99 -3.14
CA ALA A 54 -8.69 -5.29 -4.38
C ALA A 54 -9.65 -6.45 -4.15
N THR A 55 -10.89 -6.34 -4.63
CA THR A 55 -11.85 -7.45 -4.67
C THR A 55 -11.90 -8.06 -6.05
N THR A 56 -12.38 -9.31 -6.16
CA THR A 56 -12.54 -9.99 -7.46
C THR A 56 -13.43 -9.18 -8.40
N ASP A 57 -14.56 -8.66 -7.92
CA ASP A 57 -15.50 -7.90 -8.75
C ASP A 57 -14.86 -6.62 -9.28
N TRP A 58 -14.21 -5.86 -8.40
CA TRP A 58 -13.50 -4.64 -8.81
C TRP A 58 -12.38 -4.93 -9.81
N LEU A 59 -11.60 -6.00 -9.61
CA LEU A 59 -10.55 -6.40 -10.56
C LEU A 59 -11.12 -6.82 -11.91
N ASN A 60 -12.30 -7.48 -11.94
CA ASN A 60 -12.98 -7.81 -13.18
C ASN A 60 -13.36 -6.55 -13.96
N ASP A 61 -13.91 -5.53 -13.30
CA ASP A 61 -14.28 -4.26 -13.95
C ASP A 61 -13.04 -3.58 -14.55
N ILE A 62 -11.94 -3.50 -13.81
CA ILE A 62 -10.68 -2.90 -14.28
C ILE A 62 -10.06 -3.71 -15.42
N CYS A 63 -10.01 -5.04 -15.31
CA CYS A 63 -9.45 -5.90 -16.34
C CYS A 63 -10.26 -5.82 -17.65
N ALA A 64 -11.59 -5.81 -17.55
CA ALA A 64 -12.47 -5.67 -18.71
C ALA A 64 -12.24 -4.35 -19.44
N TYR A 65 -12.21 -3.25 -18.70
CA TYR A 65 -11.95 -1.92 -19.24
C TYR A 65 -10.56 -1.83 -19.89
N CYS A 66 -9.53 -2.27 -19.19
CA CYS A 66 -8.15 -2.24 -19.71
C CYS A 66 -8.01 -3.09 -20.99
N GLN A 67 -8.63 -4.28 -21.06
CA GLN A 67 -8.63 -5.09 -22.25
C GLN A 67 -9.37 -4.41 -23.40
N GLU A 68 -10.53 -3.84 -23.17
CA GLU A 68 -11.34 -3.16 -24.20
C GLU A 68 -10.62 -1.96 -24.82
N HIS A 69 -9.78 -1.26 -24.03
CA HIS A 69 -9.09 -0.04 -24.45
C HIS A 69 -7.61 -0.25 -24.79
N ASP A 70 -7.12 -1.50 -24.84
CA ASP A 70 -5.70 -1.84 -25.09
C ASP A 70 -4.74 -1.18 -24.09
N ILE A 71 -5.15 -1.09 -22.82
CA ILE A 71 -4.39 -0.51 -21.73
C ILE A 71 -3.66 -1.62 -20.96
N ARG A 72 -2.37 -1.47 -20.75
CA ARG A 72 -1.58 -2.39 -19.90
C ARG A 72 -1.92 -2.18 -18.42
N LEU A 73 -1.90 -3.26 -17.63
CA LEU A 73 -2.25 -3.22 -16.22
C LEU A 73 -1.13 -3.80 -15.34
N PHE A 74 -0.68 -3.04 -14.35
CA PHE A 74 0.30 -3.49 -13.37
C PHE A 74 -0.23 -3.31 -11.96
N ASN A 75 -0.18 -4.37 -11.13
CA ASN A 75 -0.46 -4.29 -9.70
C ASN A 75 0.80 -4.56 -8.86
N ASP A 76 1.18 -3.63 -8.00
CA ASP A 76 2.14 -3.87 -6.91
C ASP A 76 1.40 -4.51 -5.74
N ALA A 77 1.45 -5.86 -5.66
CA ALA A 77 0.81 -6.66 -4.61
C ALA A 77 1.72 -6.89 -3.39
N ALA A 78 2.57 -5.92 -3.05
CA ALA A 78 3.56 -6.05 -1.98
C ALA A 78 2.97 -6.49 -0.63
N TYR A 79 1.70 -6.21 -0.35
CA TYR A 79 1.05 -6.47 0.93
C TYR A 79 0.06 -7.63 0.91
N ILE A 80 0.02 -8.43 -0.14
CA ILE A 80 -0.99 -9.49 -0.28
C ILE A 80 -0.95 -10.53 0.83
N SER A 81 0.24 -10.95 1.27
CA SER A 81 0.39 -11.89 2.41
C SER A 81 -0.04 -11.30 3.76
N LEU A 82 -0.25 -10.00 3.80
CA LEU A 82 -0.74 -9.28 4.97
C LEU A 82 -2.20 -8.82 4.80
N SER A 83 -2.96 -9.51 3.95
CA SER A 83 -4.42 -9.34 3.89
C SER A 83 -5.06 -9.93 5.14
N HIS A 84 -5.97 -9.16 5.73
CA HIS A 84 -6.69 -9.51 6.98
C HIS A 84 -8.13 -9.93 6.70
N THR A 85 -8.44 -10.24 5.45
CA THR A 85 -9.75 -10.67 4.97
C THR A 85 -9.61 -11.59 3.77
N GLU A 86 -10.53 -12.52 3.62
CA GLU A 86 -10.61 -13.43 2.46
C GLU A 86 -11.17 -12.75 1.19
N GLU A 87 -11.69 -11.53 1.30
CA GLU A 87 -12.20 -10.78 0.14
C GLU A 87 -11.08 -10.17 -0.74
N SER A 88 -9.84 -10.18 -0.25
CA SER A 88 -8.69 -9.68 -0.99
C SER A 88 -8.32 -10.63 -2.11
N SER A 89 -8.28 -10.12 -3.33
CA SER A 89 -7.97 -10.88 -4.54
C SER A 89 -6.66 -10.43 -5.17
N LEU A 90 -6.00 -11.35 -5.85
CA LEU A 90 -4.84 -11.09 -6.68
C LEU A 90 -5.27 -10.75 -8.11
N LEU A 91 -4.55 -9.86 -8.76
CA LEU A 91 -4.71 -9.63 -10.19
C LEU A 91 -4.44 -10.92 -10.99
N SER A 92 -3.45 -11.70 -10.55
CA SER A 92 -3.10 -12.99 -11.16
C SER A 92 -4.20 -14.06 -11.07
N ASP A 93 -5.18 -13.91 -10.20
CA ASP A 93 -6.35 -14.82 -10.13
C ASP A 93 -7.45 -14.41 -11.12
N VAL A 94 -7.51 -13.15 -11.52
CA VAL A 94 -8.58 -12.56 -12.34
C VAL A 94 -8.13 -12.35 -13.79
N ALA A 95 -6.97 -11.73 -14.02
CA ALA A 95 -6.49 -11.33 -15.31
C ALA A 95 -6.35 -12.47 -16.35
N PRO A 96 -6.07 -13.73 -15.98
CA PRO A 96 -6.06 -14.84 -16.94
C PRO A 96 -7.40 -15.10 -17.66
N ASN A 97 -8.52 -14.57 -17.15
CA ASN A 97 -9.83 -14.64 -17.81
C ASN A 97 -9.97 -13.61 -18.96
N TYR A 98 -8.99 -12.72 -19.13
CA TYR A 98 -8.94 -11.65 -20.12
C TYR A 98 -7.75 -11.90 -21.07
N PRO A 99 -7.92 -12.72 -22.12
CA PRO A 99 -6.81 -13.28 -22.92
C PRO A 99 -6.01 -12.25 -23.70
N ASP A 100 -6.60 -11.10 -24.00
CA ASP A 100 -5.96 -10.01 -24.75
C ASP A 100 -5.38 -8.93 -23.83
N LEU A 101 -5.56 -9.04 -22.49
CA LEU A 101 -5.01 -8.10 -21.53
C LEU A 101 -3.50 -8.31 -21.34
N SER A 102 -2.73 -7.25 -21.53
CA SER A 102 -1.32 -7.19 -21.15
C SER A 102 -1.22 -6.79 -19.68
N TRP A 103 -0.80 -7.70 -18.81
CA TRP A 103 -0.81 -7.46 -17.37
C TRP A 103 0.40 -8.03 -16.63
N SER A 104 0.70 -7.48 -15.46
CA SER A 104 1.66 -8.05 -14.52
C SER A 104 1.32 -7.73 -13.09
N GLU A 105 1.71 -8.61 -12.17
CA GLU A 105 1.59 -8.44 -10.72
C GLU A 105 2.92 -8.68 -10.03
N GLY A 106 3.29 -7.76 -9.13
CA GLY A 106 4.58 -7.77 -8.44
C GLY A 106 4.47 -8.21 -7.00
N PHE A 107 5.42 -9.04 -6.56
CA PHE A 107 5.56 -9.52 -5.18
C PHE A 107 6.91 -9.13 -4.61
N THR A 108 6.98 -9.01 -3.28
CA THR A 108 8.23 -8.76 -2.57
C THR A 108 8.39 -9.68 -1.36
N ALA A 109 9.56 -10.30 -1.23
CA ALA A 109 9.92 -11.04 -0.03
C ALA A 109 9.95 -10.16 1.23
N ALA A 110 10.15 -8.85 1.08
CA ALA A 110 10.24 -7.91 2.20
C ALA A 110 8.98 -7.85 3.09
N LYS A 111 7.80 -8.19 2.54
CA LYS A 111 6.52 -8.20 3.28
C LYS A 111 5.88 -9.58 3.29
N LEU A 112 6.21 -10.41 2.29
CA LEU A 112 5.66 -11.75 2.13
C LEU A 112 6.16 -12.70 3.23
N ILE A 113 7.43 -12.59 3.59
CA ILE A 113 8.07 -13.35 4.67
C ILE A 113 8.53 -12.38 5.76
N GLY A 114 8.20 -12.64 7.01
CA GLY A 114 8.32 -11.69 8.14
C GLY A 114 9.66 -10.96 8.28
N ASN A 115 10.77 -11.56 7.86
CA ASN A 115 12.12 -11.02 8.01
C ASN A 115 12.84 -10.79 6.66
N GLY A 116 12.13 -10.77 5.55
CA GLY A 116 12.73 -10.61 4.22
C GLY A 116 13.09 -9.17 3.84
N THR A 117 12.84 -8.21 4.73
CA THR A 117 13.19 -6.80 4.52
C THR A 117 14.71 -6.64 4.35
N GLY A 118 15.12 -5.96 3.27
CA GLY A 118 16.54 -5.78 2.94
C GLY A 118 17.15 -6.90 2.08
N TRP A 119 16.43 -7.98 1.82
CA TRP A 119 16.91 -9.04 0.93
C TRP A 119 16.84 -8.65 -0.54
N HIS A 120 16.02 -7.67 -0.90
CA HIS A 120 15.84 -7.17 -2.26
C HIS A 120 15.45 -8.28 -3.25
N VAL A 121 14.58 -9.18 -2.82
CA VAL A 121 14.02 -10.27 -3.64
C VAL A 121 12.56 -9.95 -3.93
N GLY A 122 12.19 -10.02 -5.18
CA GLY A 122 10.83 -9.91 -5.67
C GLY A 122 10.62 -10.80 -6.89
N ALA A 123 9.37 -10.95 -7.28
CA ALA A 123 8.97 -11.69 -8.46
C ALA A 123 7.84 -10.96 -9.18
N LEU A 124 7.73 -11.20 -10.48
CA LEU A 124 6.61 -10.78 -11.30
C LEU A 124 5.92 -12.01 -11.90
N ALA A 125 4.60 -12.03 -11.85
CA ALA A 125 3.75 -12.90 -12.64
C ALA A 125 2.98 -12.04 -13.64
N GLY A 126 2.69 -12.56 -14.84
CA GLY A 126 1.95 -11.75 -15.82
C GLY A 126 1.83 -12.41 -17.19
N SER A 127 1.20 -11.71 -18.12
CA SER A 127 1.11 -12.08 -19.51
C SER A 127 2.50 -12.15 -20.17
N SER A 128 2.65 -13.01 -21.17
CA SER A 128 3.96 -13.29 -21.77
C SER A 128 4.62 -12.06 -22.38
N ASP A 129 3.84 -11.19 -23.00
CA ASP A 129 4.30 -9.93 -23.59
C ASP A 129 4.85 -8.98 -22.53
N PHE A 130 4.07 -8.72 -21.46
CA PHE A 130 4.50 -7.85 -20.35
C PHE A 130 5.80 -8.35 -19.71
N ILE A 131 5.84 -9.64 -19.38
CA ILE A 131 7.02 -10.24 -18.74
C ILE A 131 8.25 -10.23 -19.68
N ASN A 132 8.07 -10.42 -20.98
CA ASN A 132 9.18 -10.34 -21.93
C ASN A 132 9.75 -8.92 -22.04
N ASP A 133 8.91 -7.89 -22.08
CA ASP A 133 9.35 -6.49 -22.08
C ASP A 133 10.17 -6.17 -20.82
N VAL A 134 9.65 -6.57 -19.64
CA VAL A 134 10.38 -6.38 -18.37
C VAL A 134 11.72 -7.13 -18.38
N LYS A 135 11.79 -8.36 -18.90
CA LYS A 135 13.06 -9.10 -19.02
C LYS A 135 14.07 -8.39 -19.90
N ILE A 136 13.64 -7.80 -21.01
CA ILE A 136 14.53 -7.05 -21.91
C ILE A 136 15.12 -5.85 -21.19
N ILE A 137 14.28 -5.06 -20.50
CA ILE A 137 14.70 -3.87 -19.75
C ILE A 137 15.61 -4.27 -18.58
N LYS A 138 15.16 -5.22 -17.76
CA LYS A 138 15.89 -5.68 -16.57
C LYS A 138 17.25 -6.27 -16.94
N GLY A 139 17.34 -7.02 -18.03
CA GLY A 139 18.60 -7.59 -18.53
C GLY A 139 19.63 -6.54 -18.98
N LYS A 140 19.23 -5.25 -19.09
CA LYS A 140 20.12 -4.12 -19.39
C LYS A 140 20.36 -3.23 -18.17
N ALA A 141 19.46 -3.26 -17.19
CA ALA A 141 19.45 -2.35 -16.06
C ALA A 141 20.18 -2.89 -14.83
N ASP A 142 20.17 -4.20 -14.60
CA ASP A 142 20.79 -4.77 -13.40
C ASP A 142 21.56 -6.08 -13.67
N ALA A 143 22.41 -6.45 -12.71
CA ALA A 143 23.31 -7.61 -12.79
C ALA A 143 22.65 -8.94 -12.32
N GLY A 144 21.36 -8.92 -12.00
CA GLY A 144 20.61 -10.10 -11.62
C GLY A 144 20.42 -10.27 -10.12
N LEU A 145 19.88 -11.42 -9.75
CA LEU A 145 19.46 -11.76 -8.40
C LEU A 145 20.63 -12.25 -7.54
N VAL A 146 20.60 -11.97 -6.24
CA VAL A 146 21.55 -12.50 -5.25
C VAL A 146 21.09 -13.91 -4.84
N PRO A 147 21.75 -15.00 -5.29
CA PRO A 147 21.23 -16.37 -5.14
C PRO A 147 20.95 -16.80 -3.70
N PRO A 148 21.78 -16.49 -2.69
CA PRO A 148 21.47 -16.87 -1.30
C PRO A 148 20.17 -16.24 -0.77
N MET A 149 19.87 -14.99 -1.14
CA MET A 149 18.65 -14.31 -0.71
C MET A 149 17.42 -14.90 -1.39
N ALA A 150 17.54 -15.24 -2.67
CA ALA A 150 16.48 -15.93 -3.40
C ALA A 150 16.19 -17.32 -2.83
N ALA A 151 17.23 -18.10 -2.53
CA ALA A 151 17.09 -19.41 -1.92
C ALA A 151 16.42 -19.32 -0.53
N GLY A 152 16.79 -18.31 0.26
CA GLY A 152 16.16 -18.04 1.56
C GLY A 152 14.68 -17.68 1.43
N ALA A 153 14.32 -16.82 0.47
CA ALA A 153 12.93 -16.47 0.20
C ALA A 153 12.11 -17.69 -0.25
N LEU A 154 12.65 -18.49 -1.16
CA LEU A 154 11.99 -19.72 -1.63
C LEU A 154 11.79 -20.71 -0.47
N SER A 155 12.83 -20.94 0.34
CA SER A 155 12.73 -21.81 1.51
C SER A 155 11.65 -21.36 2.48
N ALA A 156 11.56 -20.06 2.78
CA ALA A 156 10.52 -19.53 3.66
C ALA A 156 9.11 -19.76 3.09
N LEU A 157 8.91 -19.53 1.80
CA LEU A 157 7.62 -19.75 1.13
C LEU A 157 7.20 -21.22 1.12
N GLU A 158 8.16 -22.14 0.97
CA GLU A 158 7.89 -23.57 0.89
C GLU A 158 7.72 -24.22 2.28
N THR A 159 8.42 -23.74 3.31
CA THR A 159 8.56 -24.44 4.58
C THR A 159 8.05 -23.67 5.80
N ASP A 160 7.78 -22.37 5.72
CA ASP A 160 7.41 -21.52 6.87
C ASP A 160 6.07 -20.79 6.70
N ARG A 161 5.05 -21.48 6.24
CA ARG A 161 3.69 -20.93 6.13
C ARG A 161 3.13 -20.50 7.48
N GLU A 162 3.45 -21.22 8.55
CA GLU A 162 3.04 -20.90 9.91
C GLU A 162 3.67 -19.59 10.40
N GLY A 163 4.95 -19.34 10.09
CA GLY A 163 5.64 -18.10 10.40
C GLY A 163 5.03 -16.90 9.66
N ILE A 164 4.69 -17.06 8.38
CA ILE A 164 4.01 -16.03 7.58
C ILE A 164 2.65 -15.69 8.22
N GLU A 165 1.84 -16.69 8.56
CA GLU A 165 0.53 -16.49 9.19
C GLU A 165 0.65 -15.86 10.58
N THR A 166 1.65 -16.25 11.36
CA THR A 166 1.92 -15.64 12.67
C THR A 166 2.20 -14.14 12.56
N VAL A 167 2.97 -13.73 11.57
CA VAL A 167 3.26 -12.30 11.30
C VAL A 167 2.02 -11.57 10.82
N ARG A 168 1.23 -12.17 9.93
CA ARG A 168 -0.04 -11.62 9.47
C ARG A 168 -0.98 -11.35 10.64
N ALA A 169 -1.22 -12.36 11.48
CA ALA A 169 -2.09 -12.25 12.65
C ALA A 169 -1.58 -11.23 13.68
N LEU A 170 -0.27 -11.11 13.86
CA LEU A 170 0.32 -10.09 14.71
C LEU A 170 0.00 -8.68 14.22
N TYR A 171 0.17 -8.42 12.91
CA TYR A 171 -0.11 -7.10 12.35
C TYR A 171 -1.60 -6.79 12.35
N GLU A 172 -2.47 -7.75 12.06
CA GLU A 172 -3.93 -7.58 12.17
C GLU A 172 -4.34 -7.15 13.59
N ARG A 173 -3.84 -7.85 14.62
CA ARG A 173 -4.11 -7.50 16.02
C ARG A 173 -3.62 -6.10 16.35
N ARG A 174 -2.40 -5.74 15.96
CA ARG A 174 -1.82 -4.42 16.23
C ARG A 174 -2.52 -3.30 15.46
N LEU A 175 -2.96 -3.56 14.22
CA LEU A 175 -3.76 -2.60 13.44
C LEU A 175 -5.09 -2.31 14.14
N ASN A 176 -5.83 -3.34 14.52
CA ASN A 176 -7.09 -3.17 15.23
C ASN A 176 -6.89 -2.42 16.53
N PHE A 177 -5.89 -2.80 17.32
CA PHE A 177 -5.54 -2.11 18.56
C PHE A 177 -5.24 -0.62 18.34
N LEU A 178 -4.39 -0.28 17.35
CA LEU A 178 -4.02 1.12 17.10
C LEU A 178 -5.18 1.93 16.56
N VAL A 179 -6.01 1.34 15.69
CA VAL A 179 -7.22 2.01 15.16
C VAL A 179 -8.17 2.35 16.30
N ASP A 180 -8.44 1.40 17.19
CA ASP A 180 -9.36 1.61 18.30
C ASP A 180 -8.79 2.66 19.27
N LEU A 181 -7.52 2.53 19.69
CA LEU A 181 -6.87 3.46 20.60
C LEU A 181 -6.87 4.91 20.06
N PHE A 182 -6.49 5.10 18.80
CA PHE A 182 -6.38 6.44 18.22
C PHE A 182 -7.77 7.05 17.97
N SER A 183 -8.76 6.24 17.59
CA SER A 183 -10.15 6.70 17.48
C SER A 183 -10.73 7.13 18.82
N ASP A 184 -10.47 6.39 19.90
CA ASP A 184 -10.87 6.73 21.27
C ASP A 184 -10.20 8.02 21.76
N CYS A 185 -9.04 8.36 21.23
CA CYS A 185 -8.35 9.62 21.46
C CYS A 185 -8.82 10.77 20.55
N GLY A 186 -9.78 10.52 19.66
CA GLY A 186 -10.41 11.54 18.82
C GLY A 186 -9.75 11.74 17.45
N LEU A 187 -8.77 10.92 17.06
CA LEU A 187 -8.25 10.95 15.70
C LEU A 187 -9.22 10.23 14.74
N ARG A 188 -9.46 10.79 13.55
CA ARG A 188 -10.40 10.22 12.57
C ARG A 188 -9.66 9.31 11.59
N PRO A 189 -10.03 8.01 11.51
CA PRO A 189 -9.46 7.14 10.49
C PRO A 189 -9.98 7.55 9.10
N ALA A 190 -9.07 7.73 8.15
CA ALA A 190 -9.42 7.96 6.75
C ALA A 190 -9.98 6.69 6.11
N HIS A 191 -9.50 5.52 6.57
CA HIS A 191 -9.98 4.20 6.16
C HIS A 191 -9.66 3.19 7.27
N ARG A 192 -10.55 2.20 7.49
CA ARG A 192 -10.21 1.06 8.35
C ARG A 192 -9.39 0.06 7.53
N PRO A 193 -8.11 -0.17 7.84
CA PRO A 193 -7.26 -1.01 7.02
C PRO A 193 -7.71 -2.47 7.05
N ARG A 194 -7.73 -3.10 5.88
CA ARG A 194 -8.06 -4.51 5.68
C ARG A 194 -6.85 -5.34 5.28
N ALA A 195 -5.70 -4.67 5.12
CA ALA A 195 -4.41 -5.30 4.78
C ALA A 195 -3.23 -4.44 5.22
N GLY A 196 -2.04 -5.04 5.20
CA GLY A 196 -0.78 -4.37 5.49
C GLY A 196 -0.52 -4.18 6.98
N PHE A 197 0.24 -3.16 7.30
CA PHE A 197 0.64 -2.79 8.66
C PHE A 197 0.65 -1.26 8.86
N PHE A 198 -0.15 -0.54 8.06
CA PHE A 198 -0.32 0.90 8.15
C PHE A 198 -1.74 1.26 8.52
N THR A 199 -1.88 2.36 9.26
CA THR A 199 -3.13 3.06 9.49
C THR A 199 -3.04 4.45 8.87
N LEU A 200 -4.14 4.94 8.27
CA LEU A 200 -4.21 6.25 7.64
C LEU A 200 -5.26 7.12 8.33
N TRP A 201 -4.89 8.33 8.67
CA TRP A 201 -5.67 9.25 9.50
C TRP A 201 -5.81 10.60 8.85
N GLU A 202 -6.98 11.22 9.00
CA GLU A 202 -7.20 12.60 8.60
C GLU A 202 -6.49 13.56 9.55
N ALA A 203 -5.83 14.57 9.00
CA ALA A 203 -5.31 15.66 9.84
C ALA A 203 -6.47 16.45 10.45
N PRO A 204 -6.42 16.81 11.75
CA PRO A 204 -7.44 17.65 12.36
C PRO A 204 -7.37 19.08 11.85
N ASN A 205 -8.41 19.88 12.11
CA ASN A 205 -8.40 21.31 11.80
C ASN A 205 -7.63 22.13 12.88
N GLU A 206 -7.52 21.59 14.11
CA GLU A 206 -6.80 22.21 15.21
C GLU A 206 -6.13 21.12 16.07
N ALA A 207 -4.89 21.38 16.51
CA ALA A 207 -4.16 20.56 17.47
C ALA A 207 -3.30 21.47 18.35
N PHE A 208 -3.10 21.12 19.62
CA PHE A 208 -2.33 21.91 20.61
C PHE A 208 -2.84 23.36 20.77
N GLY A 209 -4.14 23.60 20.49
CA GLY A 209 -4.73 24.94 20.51
C GLY A 209 -4.40 25.81 19.29
N GLU A 210 -3.74 25.28 18.28
CA GLU A 210 -3.34 25.95 17.04
C GLU A 210 -4.03 25.39 15.82
N LYS A 211 -4.27 26.23 14.82
CA LYS A 211 -4.83 25.81 13.53
C LYS A 211 -3.83 24.93 12.79
N ILE A 212 -4.31 23.82 12.26
CA ILE A 212 -3.57 22.92 11.38
C ILE A 212 -3.91 23.24 9.92
N THR A 213 -2.89 23.33 9.08
CA THR A 213 -3.02 23.75 7.66
C THR A 213 -2.82 22.61 6.67
N SER A 214 -2.20 21.52 7.09
CA SER A 214 -1.93 20.34 6.26
C SER A 214 -1.57 19.11 7.11
N GLY A 215 -1.54 17.94 6.47
CA GLY A 215 -1.00 16.73 7.12
C GLY A 215 0.47 16.88 7.53
N ALA A 216 1.27 17.61 6.76
CA ALA A 216 2.65 17.89 7.10
C ALA A 216 2.77 18.75 8.38
N ASP A 217 1.98 19.82 8.47
CA ASP A 217 1.93 20.69 9.64
C ASP A 217 1.55 19.90 10.91
N PHE A 218 0.49 19.09 10.83
CA PHE A 218 0.10 18.21 11.93
C PHE A 218 1.21 17.23 12.33
N ASN A 219 1.81 16.54 11.35
CA ASN A 219 2.85 15.55 11.62
C ASN A 219 4.07 16.17 12.31
N PHE A 220 4.54 17.34 11.85
CA PHE A 220 5.67 18.02 12.48
C PHE A 220 5.35 18.48 13.89
N LYS A 221 4.14 19.01 14.16
CA LYS A 221 3.72 19.36 15.52
C LYS A 221 3.67 18.13 16.43
N MET A 222 3.15 17.00 15.95
CA MET A 222 3.15 15.75 16.74
C MET A 222 4.58 15.26 17.06
N ILE A 223 5.52 15.45 16.15
CA ILE A 223 6.92 15.11 16.40
C ILE A 223 7.52 16.04 17.47
N ASP A 224 7.36 17.34 17.29
CA ASP A 224 8.01 18.36 18.11
C ASP A 224 7.43 18.41 19.54
N GLU A 225 6.09 18.30 19.69
CA GLU A 225 5.43 18.47 20.98
C GLU A 225 5.36 17.17 21.80
N VAL A 226 5.23 16.01 21.14
CA VAL A 226 4.95 14.73 21.83
C VAL A 226 5.80 13.55 21.35
N GLY A 227 6.67 13.75 20.36
CA GLY A 227 7.58 12.71 19.85
C GLY A 227 6.87 11.61 19.06
N LEU A 228 5.62 11.81 18.60
CA LEU A 228 4.90 10.84 17.80
C LEU A 228 5.20 11.05 16.31
N VAL A 229 5.94 10.10 15.72
CA VAL A 229 6.44 10.18 14.35
C VAL A 229 5.51 9.44 13.40
N GLY A 230 4.93 10.16 12.45
CA GLY A 230 4.18 9.62 11.31
C GLY A 230 4.82 9.97 9.97
N VAL A 231 4.13 9.62 8.91
CA VAL A 231 4.44 10.03 7.54
C VAL A 231 3.21 10.70 6.94
N HIS A 232 3.37 11.96 6.51
CA HIS A 232 2.26 12.72 5.94
C HIS A 232 2.07 12.45 4.44
N PHE A 233 0.82 12.49 3.99
CA PHE A 233 0.38 12.41 2.59
C PHE A 233 -0.73 13.43 2.39
N SER A 234 -0.46 14.56 1.72
CA SER A 234 -1.46 15.62 1.57
C SER A 234 -2.09 15.99 2.93
N ASN A 235 -3.37 15.70 3.13
CA ASN A 235 -4.11 15.94 4.38
C ASN A 235 -4.18 14.71 5.33
N PHE A 236 -3.40 13.68 5.05
CA PHE A 236 -3.40 12.44 5.85
C PHE A 236 -2.07 12.22 6.54
N ILE A 237 -2.13 11.43 7.63
CA ILE A 237 -0.94 10.92 8.32
C ILE A 237 -1.03 9.40 8.39
N ARG A 238 0.06 8.73 8.04
CA ARG A 238 0.21 7.29 8.15
C ARG A 238 1.05 6.95 9.39
N TYR A 239 0.56 6.02 10.19
CA TYR A 239 1.33 5.36 11.24
C TYR A 239 1.48 3.87 10.93
N ALA A 240 2.58 3.27 11.39
CA ALA A 240 2.89 1.85 11.18
C ALA A 240 2.85 1.09 12.50
N VAL A 241 2.40 -0.17 12.44
CA VAL A 241 2.34 -1.07 13.61
C VAL A 241 3.51 -2.05 13.66
N CYS A 242 4.64 -1.74 13.00
CA CYS A 242 5.84 -2.58 13.02
C CYS A 242 6.47 -2.66 14.40
N ALA A 243 6.41 -1.58 15.18
CA ALA A 243 6.77 -1.57 16.59
C ALA A 243 5.69 -2.23 17.45
N ASP A 244 6.02 -2.55 18.70
CA ASP A 244 5.07 -3.11 19.67
C ASP A 244 4.16 -2.00 20.23
N VAL A 245 3.15 -1.60 19.44
CA VAL A 245 2.21 -0.52 19.77
C VAL A 245 1.39 -0.81 21.02
N GLU A 246 1.18 -2.07 21.36
CA GLU A 246 0.46 -2.48 22.58
C GLU A 246 1.26 -2.11 23.84
N LYS A 247 2.58 -2.32 23.83
CA LYS A 247 3.46 -1.85 24.93
C LYS A 247 3.59 -0.34 25.00
N MET A 248 3.36 0.36 23.89
CA MET A 248 3.43 1.81 23.81
C MET A 248 2.10 2.50 24.14
N ALA A 249 1.03 1.77 24.41
CA ALA A 249 -0.34 2.26 24.55
C ALA A 249 -0.47 3.52 25.40
N THR A 250 0.04 3.50 26.63
CA THR A 250 -0.04 4.65 27.57
C THR A 250 0.63 5.90 27.02
N GLY A 251 1.81 5.74 26.38
CA GLY A 251 2.53 6.88 25.77
C GLY A 251 1.77 7.44 24.57
N LEU A 252 1.24 6.57 23.71
CA LEU A 252 0.45 6.95 22.53
C LEU A 252 -0.83 7.69 22.94
N GLU A 253 -1.57 7.16 23.91
CA GLU A 253 -2.76 7.79 24.46
C GLU A 253 -2.46 9.17 25.05
N THR A 254 -1.40 9.27 25.86
CA THR A 254 -0.97 10.54 26.46
C THR A 254 -0.65 11.58 25.39
N ALA A 255 0.11 11.21 24.37
CA ALA A 255 0.49 12.07 23.25
C ALA A 255 -0.73 12.63 22.50
N LEU A 256 -1.69 11.77 22.14
CA LEU A 256 -2.89 12.18 21.42
C LEU A 256 -3.83 13.04 22.28
N ARG A 257 -4.01 12.71 23.57
CA ARG A 257 -4.83 13.54 24.46
C ARG A 257 -4.22 14.91 24.69
N GLN A 258 -2.88 15.02 24.77
CA GLN A 258 -2.17 16.29 24.85
C GLN A 258 -2.39 17.14 23.59
N ALA A 259 -2.49 16.52 22.42
CA ALA A 259 -2.72 17.22 21.17
C ALA A 259 -4.08 17.94 21.09
N SER A 260 -5.08 17.53 21.89
CA SER A 260 -6.39 18.20 22.00
C SER A 260 -7.05 18.43 20.62
N LEU A 261 -7.20 17.35 19.87
CA LEU A 261 -7.62 17.35 18.45
C LEU A 261 -9.03 17.93 18.26
N LYS A 262 -9.21 18.77 17.21
CA LYS A 262 -10.54 19.25 16.81
C LYS A 262 -10.72 19.12 15.31
N TYR A 263 -11.91 18.66 14.92
CA TYR A 263 -12.41 18.59 13.55
C TYR A 263 -13.64 19.48 13.43
N ILE A 264 -13.75 20.23 12.36
CA ILE A 264 -14.85 21.15 12.07
C ILE A 264 -15.77 20.49 11.05
#